data_cd4c8c33563d1b5e9f8903e2573a65f7
#
_entry.id   cd4c8c33563d1b5e9f8903e2573a65f7
#
_cell.length_a   1.000
_cell.length_b   1.000
_cell.length_c   1.000
_cell.angle_alpha   90.00
_cell.angle_beta   90.00
_cell.angle_gamma   90.00
#
_symmetry.space_group_name_H-M   'P 1'
#
loop_
_entity.id
_entity.type
_entity.pdbx_description
1 polymer ?
#
loop_
_entity_poly.entity_id
_entity_poly.type
_entity_poly.pdbx_seq_one_letter_code
_entity_poly.pdbx_strand_id
1 'polypeptide(L)'
;MEKYIGLIARVFLGSLYFVSILFILQFILNAPQGYEAYQVNLMSKGLPGIFAPISILVQLVFGIFLILGFKIKLTSYVFAIYSLIWALTYFMFMGNIPTEVSPSVYQDLLLKGLQYLSLFGGFLYMAAHPQMALSLDNVCANRKKKK
;
A
#
# COMPACT_ATOMS: atom_id res chain seq x y z
N MET A 1 14.16 -18.64 13.84
CA MET A 1 13.97 -17.18 13.89
C MET A 1 13.50 -16.60 12.57
N GLU A 2 14.10 -16.89 11.44
CA GLU A 2 13.71 -16.37 10.10
C GLU A 2 12.23 -16.55 9.74
N LYS A 3 11.62 -17.68 10.15
CA LYS A 3 10.22 -17.99 9.88
C LYS A 3 9.24 -16.96 10.48
N TYR A 4 9.54 -16.48 11.66
CA TYR A 4 8.72 -15.50 12.36
C TYR A 4 8.94 -14.07 11.86
N ILE A 5 10.16 -13.74 11.44
CA ILE A 5 10.51 -12.43 10.88
C ILE A 5 9.67 -12.17 9.62
N GLY A 6 9.61 -13.16 8.72
CA GLY A 6 8.79 -13.04 7.50
C GLY A 6 7.28 -12.89 7.79
N LEU A 7 6.75 -13.56 8.82
CA LEU A 7 5.37 -13.38 9.25
C LEU A 7 5.14 -11.97 9.81
N ILE A 8 6.00 -11.53 10.71
CA ILE A 8 5.91 -10.21 11.35
C ILE A 8 5.97 -9.11 10.28
N ALA A 9 6.93 -9.16 9.36
CA ALA A 9 7.07 -8.19 8.28
C ALA A 9 5.79 -8.08 7.43
N ARG A 10 5.17 -9.22 7.06
CA ARG A 10 3.92 -9.24 6.29
C ARG A 10 2.75 -8.64 7.05
N VAL A 11 2.61 -9.02 8.33
CA VAL A 11 1.53 -8.52 9.18
C VAL A 11 1.66 -7.00 9.34
N PHE A 12 2.85 -6.50 9.63
CA PHE A 12 3.06 -5.05 9.76
C PHE A 12 2.82 -4.30 8.45
N LEU A 13 3.37 -4.77 7.33
CA LEU A 13 3.16 -4.13 6.04
C LEU A 13 1.70 -4.21 5.56
N GLY A 14 1.05 -5.37 5.76
CA GLY A 14 -0.35 -5.55 5.41
C GLY A 14 -1.29 -4.74 6.30
N SER A 15 -1.02 -4.68 7.60
CA SER A 15 -1.84 -3.91 8.53
C SER A 15 -1.79 -2.41 8.25
N LEU A 16 -0.66 -1.87 7.81
CA LEU A 16 -0.55 -0.47 7.43
C LEU A 16 -1.56 -0.09 6.34
N TYR A 17 -1.63 -0.87 5.28
CA TYR A 17 -2.59 -0.63 4.19
C TYR A 17 -4.02 -0.95 4.60
N PHE A 18 -4.23 -2.01 5.38
CA PHE A 18 -5.55 -2.41 5.84
C PHE A 18 -6.14 -1.37 6.80
N VAL A 19 -5.37 -0.85 7.74
CA VAL A 19 -5.79 0.22 8.64
C VAL A 19 -6.03 1.51 7.85
N SER A 20 -5.15 1.85 6.91
CA SER A 20 -5.31 3.02 6.04
C SER A 20 -6.65 2.99 5.29
N ILE A 21 -7.02 1.84 4.71
CA ILE A 21 -8.30 1.74 3.99
C ILE A 21 -9.51 1.82 4.92
N LEU A 22 -9.41 1.30 6.15
CA LEU A 22 -10.49 1.42 7.12
C LEU A 22 -10.77 2.90 7.46
N PHE A 23 -9.75 3.72 7.64
CA PHE A 23 -9.91 5.15 7.84
C PHE A 23 -10.52 5.86 6.63
N ILE A 24 -10.09 5.50 5.42
CA ILE A 24 -10.67 6.05 4.18
C ILE A 24 -12.16 5.66 4.07
N LEU A 25 -12.50 4.42 4.32
CA LEU A 25 -13.89 3.95 4.29
C LEU A 25 -14.74 4.63 5.36
N GLN A 26 -14.21 4.78 6.58
CA GLN A 26 -14.89 5.51 7.65
C GLN A 26 -15.16 6.97 7.25
N PHE A 27 -14.19 7.63 6.62
CA PHE A 27 -14.37 8.99 6.10
C PHE A 27 -15.45 9.05 5.01
N ILE A 28 -15.42 8.11 4.05
CA ILE A 28 -16.40 8.04 2.95
C ILE A 28 -17.83 7.81 3.48
N LEU A 29 -17.99 6.96 4.49
CA LEU A 29 -19.29 6.61 5.04
C LEU A 29 -19.89 7.69 5.95
N ASN A 30 -19.04 8.43 6.69
CA ASN A 30 -19.50 9.41 7.67
C ASN A 30 -19.66 10.82 7.08
N ALA A 31 -19.02 11.15 5.96
CA ALA A 31 -19.11 12.46 5.34
C ALA A 31 -20.18 12.49 4.25
N PRO A 32 -21.06 13.50 4.22
CA PRO A 32 -21.90 13.76 3.04
C PRO A 32 -20.99 13.94 1.82
N GLN A 33 -21.24 13.18 0.75
CA GLN A 33 -20.37 13.18 -0.45
C GLN A 33 -18.90 12.79 -0.17
N GLY A 34 -18.63 11.94 0.85
CA GLY A 34 -17.28 11.56 1.25
C GLY A 34 -16.48 10.87 0.13
N TYR A 35 -17.14 10.12 -0.75
CA TYR A 35 -16.47 9.52 -1.91
C TYR A 35 -16.02 10.57 -2.92
N GLU A 36 -16.84 11.56 -3.23
CA GLU A 36 -16.47 12.66 -4.12
C GLU A 36 -15.34 13.50 -3.54
N ALA A 37 -15.41 13.79 -2.24
CA ALA A 37 -14.34 14.48 -1.53
C ALA A 37 -13.00 13.70 -1.57
N TYR A 38 -13.05 12.38 -1.48
CA TYR A 38 -11.87 11.52 -1.64
C TYR A 38 -11.33 11.57 -3.07
N GLN A 39 -12.21 11.52 -4.09
CA GLN A 39 -11.79 11.67 -5.49
C GLN A 39 -11.14 13.04 -5.74
N VAL A 40 -11.74 14.13 -5.26
CA VAL A 40 -11.19 15.49 -5.40
C VAL A 40 -9.82 15.60 -4.74
N ASN A 41 -9.62 14.99 -3.58
CA ASN A 41 -8.32 14.94 -2.91
C ASN A 41 -7.26 14.21 -3.74
N LEU A 42 -7.61 13.13 -4.44
CA LEU A 42 -6.70 12.43 -5.34
C LEU A 42 -6.38 13.28 -6.59
N MET A 43 -7.39 13.93 -7.15
CA MET A 43 -7.24 14.80 -8.33
C MET A 43 -6.38 16.02 -8.02
N SER A 44 -6.50 16.60 -6.83
CA SER A 44 -5.63 17.70 -6.39
C SER A 44 -4.15 17.32 -6.30
N LYS A 45 -3.86 16.03 -6.14
CA LYS A 45 -2.50 15.48 -6.16
C LYS A 45 -2.03 15.04 -7.55
N GLY A 46 -2.84 15.30 -8.60
CA GLY A 46 -2.52 14.94 -9.98
C GLY A 46 -2.87 13.50 -10.37
N LEU A 47 -3.58 12.75 -9.52
CA LEU A 47 -4.08 11.41 -9.84
C LEU A 47 -5.47 11.49 -10.47
N PRO A 48 -5.76 10.70 -11.53
CA PRO A 48 -7.10 10.68 -12.11
C PRO A 48 -8.13 10.12 -11.12
N GLY A 49 -9.37 10.62 -11.17
CA GLY A 49 -10.45 10.22 -10.25
C GLY A 49 -10.75 8.72 -10.22
N ILE A 50 -10.49 8.01 -11.34
CA ILE A 50 -10.60 6.54 -11.42
C ILE A 50 -9.62 5.82 -10.48
N PHE A 51 -8.61 6.51 -9.99
CA PHE A 51 -7.66 5.94 -9.03
C PHE A 51 -8.30 5.70 -7.66
N ALA A 52 -9.40 6.39 -7.32
CA ALA A 52 -10.09 6.22 -6.05
C ALA A 52 -10.65 4.78 -5.85
N PRO A 53 -11.49 4.23 -6.75
CA PRO A 53 -11.99 2.87 -6.59
C PRO A 53 -10.87 1.82 -6.70
N ILE A 54 -9.88 2.05 -7.55
CA ILE A 54 -8.71 1.16 -7.69
C ILE A 54 -7.91 1.14 -6.38
N SER A 55 -7.67 2.28 -5.77
CA SER A 55 -6.96 2.40 -4.49
C SER A 55 -7.67 1.67 -3.36
N ILE A 56 -9.01 1.83 -3.26
CA ILE A 56 -9.83 1.13 -2.28
C ILE A 56 -9.73 -0.39 -2.48
N LEU A 57 -9.90 -0.86 -3.71
CA LEU A 57 -9.88 -2.28 -4.03
C LEU A 57 -8.49 -2.90 -3.76
N VAL A 58 -7.43 -2.24 -4.19
CA VAL A 58 -6.05 -2.70 -3.97
C VAL A 58 -5.77 -2.83 -2.48
N GLN A 59 -6.04 -1.79 -1.70
CA GLN A 59 -5.74 -1.82 -0.27
C GLN A 59 -6.58 -2.85 0.49
N LEU A 60 -7.88 -2.97 0.18
CA LEU A 60 -8.76 -3.89 0.87
C LEU A 60 -8.44 -5.36 0.53
N VAL A 61 -8.46 -5.71 -0.75
CA VAL A 61 -8.32 -7.11 -1.20
C VAL A 61 -6.90 -7.60 -1.01
N PHE A 62 -5.93 -6.85 -1.54
CA PHE A 62 -4.53 -7.28 -1.47
C PHE A 62 -3.93 -7.08 -0.08
N GLY A 63 -4.45 -6.14 0.74
CA GLY A 63 -4.08 -6.00 2.13
C GLY A 63 -4.40 -7.27 2.93
N ILE A 64 -5.61 -7.82 2.77
CA ILE A 64 -6.01 -9.08 3.37
C ILE A 64 -5.15 -10.24 2.84
N PHE A 65 -4.92 -10.31 1.53
CA PHE A 65 -4.08 -11.35 0.93
C PHE A 65 -2.65 -11.33 1.46
N LEU A 66 -2.10 -10.15 1.71
CA LEU A 66 -0.75 -9.99 2.26
C LEU A 66 -0.68 -10.50 3.70
N ILE A 67 -1.65 -10.12 4.54
CA ILE A 67 -1.72 -10.58 5.95
C ILE A 67 -1.85 -12.12 6.00
N LEU A 68 -2.75 -12.68 5.21
CA LEU A 68 -2.96 -14.13 5.15
C LEU A 68 -1.81 -14.89 4.47
N GLY A 69 -0.97 -14.20 3.70
CA GLY A 69 0.11 -14.82 2.94
C GLY A 69 -0.40 -15.63 1.75
N PHE A 70 -1.44 -15.12 1.05
CA PHE A 70 -1.98 -15.73 -0.15
C PHE A 70 -1.43 -15.05 -1.39
N LYS A 71 -0.89 -15.85 -2.33
CA LYS A 71 -0.22 -15.36 -3.55
C LYS A 71 0.77 -14.22 -3.27
N ILE A 72 1.66 -14.42 -2.29
CA ILE A 72 2.58 -13.42 -1.78
C ILE A 72 3.33 -12.70 -2.90
N LYS A 73 3.83 -13.44 -3.89
CA LYS A 73 4.57 -12.87 -5.02
C LYS A 73 3.75 -11.85 -5.79
N LEU A 74 2.52 -12.21 -6.18
CA LEU A 74 1.62 -11.33 -6.93
C LEU A 74 1.21 -10.11 -6.09
N THR A 75 0.79 -10.35 -4.85
CA THR A 75 0.36 -9.31 -3.92
C THR A 75 1.47 -8.29 -3.66
N SER A 76 2.70 -8.76 -3.48
CA SER A 76 3.86 -7.89 -3.27
C SER A 76 4.18 -7.05 -4.50
N TYR A 77 4.07 -7.58 -5.71
CA TYR A 77 4.24 -6.77 -6.93
C TYR A 77 3.16 -5.70 -7.07
N VAL A 78 1.90 -6.03 -6.77
CA VAL A 78 0.81 -5.04 -6.82
C VAL A 78 1.08 -3.91 -5.84
N PHE A 79 1.46 -4.21 -4.60
CA PHE A 79 1.79 -3.17 -3.62
C PHE A 79 3.08 -2.43 -3.94
N ALA A 80 4.07 -3.06 -4.56
CA ALA A 80 5.25 -2.36 -5.04
C ALA A 80 4.88 -1.29 -6.08
N ILE A 81 4.13 -1.66 -7.11
CA ILE A 81 3.68 -0.71 -8.14
C ILE A 81 2.83 0.40 -7.50
N TYR A 82 1.89 0.03 -6.63
CA TYR A 82 1.04 0.98 -5.92
C TYR A 82 1.86 1.98 -5.10
N SER A 83 2.84 1.51 -4.33
CA SER A 83 3.73 2.36 -3.53
C SER A 83 4.61 3.26 -4.39
N LEU A 84 5.09 2.77 -5.54
CA LEU A 84 5.87 3.56 -6.47
C LEU A 84 5.03 4.72 -7.06
N ILE A 85 3.79 4.45 -7.46
CA ILE A 85 2.88 5.49 -7.96
C ILE A 85 2.70 6.59 -6.91
N TRP A 86 2.45 6.22 -5.66
CA TRP A 86 2.31 7.19 -4.57
C TRP A 86 3.60 7.97 -4.29
N ALA A 87 4.76 7.31 -4.29
CA ALA A 87 6.05 7.99 -4.15
C ALA A 87 6.25 9.04 -5.24
N LEU A 88 6.05 8.68 -6.50
CA LEU A 88 6.16 9.59 -7.63
C LEU A 88 5.17 10.74 -7.53
N THR A 89 3.93 10.47 -7.15
CA THR A 89 2.90 11.49 -6.95
C THR A 89 3.32 12.53 -5.92
N TYR A 90 3.87 12.10 -4.78
CA TYR A 90 4.35 13.03 -3.76
C TYR A 90 5.55 13.85 -4.23
N PHE A 91 6.49 13.26 -4.95
CA PHE A 91 7.64 13.98 -5.51
C PHE A 91 7.22 14.97 -6.61
N MET A 92 6.31 14.58 -7.49
CA MET A 92 5.78 15.50 -8.53
C MET A 92 4.99 16.66 -7.90
N PHE A 93 4.16 16.37 -6.89
CA PHE A 93 3.40 17.38 -6.17
C PHE A 93 4.33 18.35 -5.46
N MET A 94 5.41 17.88 -4.84
CA MET A 94 6.44 18.68 -4.20
C MET A 94 7.14 19.64 -5.19
N GLY A 95 7.39 19.19 -6.43
CA GLY A 95 7.99 20.02 -7.48
C GLY A 95 7.08 21.15 -7.99
N ASN A 96 5.76 21.05 -7.77
CA ASN A 96 4.77 22.02 -8.22
C ASN A 96 4.26 22.97 -7.11
N ILE A 97 4.81 22.85 -5.90
CA ILE A 97 4.42 23.73 -4.78
C ILE A 97 5.03 25.12 -4.95
N PRO A 98 4.25 26.20 -4.76
CA PRO A 98 4.78 27.57 -4.73
C PRO A 98 5.86 27.73 -3.65
N THR A 99 6.87 28.51 -3.93
CA THR A 99 8.02 28.76 -3.03
C THR A 99 7.64 29.42 -1.69
N GLU A 100 6.42 29.92 -1.56
CA GLU A 100 5.90 30.57 -0.36
C GLU A 100 5.32 29.62 0.71
N VAL A 101 5.33 28.30 0.43
CA VAL A 101 4.80 27.31 1.39
C VAL A 101 5.77 27.11 2.54
N SER A 102 5.21 26.94 3.75
CA SER A 102 6.03 26.76 4.94
C SER A 102 6.97 25.54 4.82
N PRO A 103 8.20 25.66 5.34
CA PRO A 103 9.20 24.57 5.29
C PRO A 103 8.71 23.25 5.87
N SER A 104 7.76 23.29 6.83
CA SER A 104 7.15 22.10 7.45
C SER A 104 6.32 21.26 6.47
N VAL A 105 5.58 21.90 5.56
CA VAL A 105 4.77 21.20 4.53
C VAL A 105 5.69 20.50 3.53
N TYR A 106 6.77 21.17 3.13
CA TYR A 106 7.75 20.57 2.22
C TYR A 106 8.40 19.32 2.84
N GLN A 107 8.81 19.41 4.11
CA GLN A 107 9.39 18.29 4.83
C GLN A 107 8.39 17.11 4.98
N ASP A 108 7.12 17.40 5.27
CA ASP A 108 6.07 16.36 5.39
C ASP A 108 5.86 15.62 4.07
N LEU A 109 5.81 16.33 2.96
CA LEU A 109 5.68 15.73 1.62
C LEU A 109 6.89 14.91 1.23
N LEU A 110 8.10 15.40 1.52
CA LEU A 110 9.34 14.67 1.29
C LEU A 110 9.37 13.37 2.08
N LEU A 111 9.05 13.44 3.38
CA LEU A 111 8.99 12.25 4.24
C LEU A 111 7.97 11.23 3.74
N LYS A 112 6.78 11.66 3.31
CA LYS A 112 5.76 10.78 2.72
C LYS A 112 6.26 10.12 1.43
N GLY A 113 6.89 10.87 0.54
CA GLY A 113 7.50 10.34 -0.67
C GLY A 113 8.55 9.27 -0.37
N LEU A 114 9.45 9.54 0.58
CA LEU A 114 10.47 8.59 1.02
C LEU A 114 9.89 7.35 1.71
N GLN A 115 8.82 7.50 2.51
CA GLN A 115 8.11 6.37 3.11
C GLN A 115 7.56 5.42 2.05
N TYR A 116 6.88 5.95 1.02
CA TYR A 116 6.37 5.12 -0.06
C TYR A 116 7.48 4.48 -0.90
N LEU A 117 8.60 5.17 -1.10
CA LEU A 117 9.77 4.59 -1.76
C LEU A 117 10.39 3.46 -0.95
N SER A 118 10.44 3.58 0.37
CA SER A 118 10.89 2.51 1.28
C SER A 118 9.95 1.30 1.25
N LEU A 119 8.64 1.54 1.23
CA LEU A 119 7.63 0.48 1.08
C LEU A 119 7.77 -0.24 -0.26
N PHE A 120 8.02 0.49 -1.35
CA PHE A 120 8.32 -0.10 -2.66
C PHE A 120 9.48 -1.08 -2.58
N GLY A 121 10.61 -0.67 -1.98
CA GLY A 121 11.77 -1.55 -1.77
C GLY A 121 11.45 -2.79 -0.93
N GLY A 122 10.70 -2.61 0.16
CA GLY A 122 10.25 -3.71 1.03
C GLY A 122 9.36 -4.72 0.29
N PHE A 123 8.42 -4.25 -0.52
CA PHE A 123 7.57 -5.14 -1.33
C PHE A 123 8.31 -5.83 -2.46
N LEU A 124 9.28 -5.18 -3.10
CA LEU A 124 10.15 -5.84 -4.07
C LEU A 124 10.96 -6.96 -3.43
N TYR A 125 11.51 -6.72 -2.24
CA TYR A 125 12.22 -7.76 -1.50
C TYR A 125 11.31 -8.95 -1.17
N MET A 126 10.07 -8.70 -0.73
CA MET A 126 9.09 -9.77 -0.49
C MET A 126 8.70 -10.52 -1.77
N ALA A 127 8.59 -9.83 -2.90
CA ALA A 127 8.29 -10.46 -4.19
C ALA A 127 9.45 -11.36 -4.66
N ALA A 128 10.70 -10.98 -4.36
CA ALA A 128 11.88 -11.78 -4.65
C ALA A 128 11.99 -13.03 -3.76
N HIS A 129 11.49 -12.96 -2.52
CA HIS A 129 11.53 -14.04 -1.54
C HIS A 129 10.12 -14.52 -1.12
N PRO A 130 9.31 -15.06 -2.05
CA PRO A 130 7.92 -15.41 -1.78
C PRO A 130 7.76 -16.65 -0.89
N GLN A 131 8.81 -17.46 -0.71
CA GLN A 131 8.79 -18.67 0.10
C GLN A 131 8.92 -18.36 1.60
N MET A 132 7.95 -17.61 2.12
CA MET A 132 7.90 -17.33 3.55
C MET A 132 7.18 -18.46 4.29
N ALA A 133 7.79 -18.94 5.37
CA ALA A 133 7.13 -19.90 6.26
C ALA A 133 5.85 -19.29 6.87
N LEU A 134 4.91 -20.12 7.28
CA LEU A 134 3.64 -19.71 7.87
C LEU A 134 2.77 -18.86 6.93
N SER A 135 2.68 -19.23 5.66
CA SER A 135 1.80 -18.61 4.67
C SER A 135 0.76 -19.62 4.17
N LEU A 136 -0.39 -19.12 3.71
CA LEU A 136 -1.41 -19.97 3.05
C LEU A 136 -0.84 -20.63 1.79
N ASP A 137 0.08 -19.98 1.09
CA ASP A 137 0.74 -20.56 -0.07
C ASP A 137 1.52 -21.84 0.29
N ASN A 138 2.20 -21.87 1.45
CA ASN A 138 2.89 -23.06 1.93
C ASN A 138 1.93 -24.17 2.35
N VAL A 139 0.80 -23.83 2.99
CA VAL A 139 -0.23 -24.81 3.36
C VAL A 139 -0.82 -25.47 2.10
N CYS A 140 -1.12 -24.67 1.08
CA CYS A 140 -1.65 -25.18 -0.19
C CYS A 140 -0.61 -26.03 -0.95
N ALA A 141 0.66 -25.63 -0.95
CA ALA A 141 1.74 -26.39 -1.57
C ALA A 141 1.95 -27.75 -0.90
N ASN A 142 1.89 -27.80 0.43
CA ASN A 142 2.05 -29.05 1.19
C ASN A 142 0.87 -30.02 0.99
N ARG A 143 -0.36 -29.50 0.79
CA ARG A 143 -1.53 -30.35 0.44
C ARG A 143 -1.39 -31.00 -0.95
N LYS A 144 -0.82 -30.28 -1.93
CA LYS A 144 -0.59 -30.82 -3.29
C LYS A 144 0.47 -31.91 -3.32
N LYS A 145 1.45 -31.90 -2.40
CA LYS A 145 2.48 -32.95 -2.31
C LYS A 145 2.00 -34.23 -1.62
N LYS A 146 0.86 -34.20 -0.91
CA LYS A 146 0.29 -35.35 -0.22
C LYS A 146 -0.79 -36.11 -1.03
N LYS A 147 -1.14 -35.60 -2.21
CA LYS A 147 -1.97 -36.28 -3.21
C LYS A 147 -1.10 -36.83 -4.34
#